data_745ff26a5907346f55565554584fefa0
#
_entry.id   745ff26a5907346f55565554584fefa0
#
_cell.length_a   1.000
_cell.length_b   1.000
_cell.length_c   1.000
_cell.angle_alpha   90.00
_cell.angle_beta   90.00
_cell.angle_gamma   90.00
#
_symmetry.space_group_name_H-M   'P 1'
#
loop_
_entity.id
_entity.type
_entity.pdbx_description
1 polymer ?
#
loop_
_entity_poly.entity_id
_entity_poly.type
_entity_poly.pdbx_seq_one_letter_code
_entity_poly.pdbx_strand_id
1 'polypeptide(L)'
;MKRNDLMITASLSLAVVAYMFGTAAADELPKLKEKKNYKVGFSQTESNNPWRLAETQSVKDEAAKRGDQLVYTDAAGSAAKQVADVNSMIAQGVDVILLAPREEKPLVPAVMAAKKAGILVILLDRRVDPVAKPGVDYLTFIGSDFVDEGKRAADWLAKKTNGKATIIELQGTTGSSPANDRHTGFVEGIKDHPDMKIVASQTGDFARDKGRQVAETLLQAHPDATAIYAHNDEMALGAIAALEAAGKKPGSDVIVISIDGEKDGLQAIADGKLACSVECNPRLGKKAFEVIDKYAKGEKIPTWVKSDDRLFDDSNAKENVATAY
;
A
#
# COMPACT_ATOMS: atom_id res chain seq x y z
N MET A 1 -75.96 -36.28 -52.56
CA MET A 1 -75.10 -35.18 -52.10
C MET A 1 -74.65 -35.53 -50.69
N LYS A 2 -73.40 -35.99 -50.54
CA LYS A 2 -72.79 -36.27 -49.23
C LYS A 2 -71.58 -35.41 -49.14
N ARG A 3 -71.54 -34.46 -48.15
CA ARG A 3 -70.40 -33.60 -47.83
C ARG A 3 -69.48 -34.44 -46.93
N ASN A 4 -68.24 -34.56 -47.33
CA ASN A 4 -67.16 -35.08 -46.46
C ASN A 4 -66.54 -33.91 -45.74
N ASP A 5 -66.66 -33.89 -44.41
CA ASP A 5 -65.94 -32.95 -43.54
C ASP A 5 -64.60 -33.60 -43.22
N LEU A 6 -63.53 -32.93 -43.65
CA LEU A 6 -62.10 -33.29 -43.37
C LEU A 6 -61.68 -32.56 -42.10
N MET A 7 -61.54 -33.27 -41.01
CA MET A 7 -60.98 -32.75 -39.79
C MET A 7 -59.45 -32.71 -39.92
N ILE A 8 -58.89 -31.53 -39.90
CA ILE A 8 -57.42 -31.31 -39.77
C ILE A 8 -57.12 -31.17 -38.31
N THR A 9 -56.45 -32.16 -37.74
CA THR A 9 -55.85 -32.12 -36.41
C THR A 9 -54.48 -31.41 -36.46
N ALA A 10 -54.42 -30.19 -35.96
CA ALA A 10 -53.19 -29.47 -35.81
C ALA A 10 -52.50 -29.90 -34.51
N SER A 11 -51.39 -30.64 -34.64
CA SER A 11 -50.54 -30.98 -33.51
C SER A 11 -49.66 -29.78 -33.16
N LEU A 12 -49.90 -29.17 -32.01
CA LEU A 12 -49.11 -28.10 -31.45
C LEU A 12 -47.91 -28.70 -30.73
N SER A 13 -46.73 -28.72 -31.38
CA SER A 13 -45.48 -29.10 -30.74
C SER A 13 -44.96 -27.97 -29.87
N LEU A 14 -45.09 -28.12 -28.55
CA LEU A 14 -44.55 -27.20 -27.55
C LEU A 14 -43.06 -27.43 -27.47
N ALA A 15 -42.22 -26.58 -28.12
CA ALA A 15 -40.79 -26.58 -27.94
C ALA A 15 -40.48 -25.91 -26.57
N VAL A 16 -40.18 -26.72 -25.57
CA VAL A 16 -39.66 -26.23 -24.29
C VAL A 16 -38.20 -25.84 -24.51
N VAL A 17 -37.95 -24.56 -24.68
CA VAL A 17 -36.61 -23.97 -24.62
C VAL A 17 -36.17 -23.98 -23.15
N ALA A 18 -35.42 -24.97 -22.77
CA ALA A 18 -34.72 -25.01 -21.49
C ALA A 18 -33.66 -23.88 -21.50
N TYR A 19 -33.97 -22.72 -20.92
CA TYR A 19 -32.97 -21.76 -20.52
C TYR A 19 -32.14 -22.41 -19.44
N MET A 20 -30.99 -22.98 -19.81
CA MET A 20 -29.93 -23.25 -18.86
C MET A 20 -29.48 -21.88 -18.30
N PHE A 21 -30.04 -21.51 -17.17
CA PHE A 21 -29.40 -20.54 -16.30
C PHE A 21 -28.05 -21.16 -15.92
N GLY A 22 -27.00 -20.78 -16.66
CA GLY A 22 -25.65 -20.96 -16.20
C GLY A 22 -25.60 -20.30 -14.83
N THR A 23 -25.50 -21.11 -13.79
CA THR A 23 -25.09 -20.62 -12.47
C THR A 23 -23.87 -19.77 -12.72
N ALA A 24 -23.99 -18.46 -12.54
CA ALA A 24 -22.84 -17.59 -12.52
C ALA A 24 -21.85 -18.30 -11.59
N ALA A 25 -20.69 -18.66 -12.12
CA ALA A 25 -19.53 -19.01 -11.31
C ALA A 25 -19.15 -17.73 -10.58
N ALA A 26 -19.99 -17.39 -9.58
CA ALA A 26 -19.80 -16.25 -8.74
C ALA A 26 -18.64 -16.58 -7.80
N ASP A 27 -17.67 -15.71 -7.80
CA ASP A 27 -16.80 -15.40 -6.68
C ASP A 27 -15.64 -16.35 -6.33
N GLU A 28 -15.26 -17.30 -7.16
CA GLU A 28 -13.99 -17.98 -6.97
C GLU A 28 -12.83 -17.15 -7.54
N LEU A 29 -11.73 -17.06 -6.78
CA LEU A 29 -10.48 -16.49 -7.27
C LEU A 29 -9.96 -17.28 -8.48
N PRO A 30 -9.26 -16.62 -9.42
CA PRO A 30 -8.61 -17.30 -10.53
C PRO A 30 -7.68 -18.42 -10.03
N LYS A 31 -7.84 -19.64 -10.58
CA LYS A 31 -6.97 -20.77 -10.23
C LYS A 31 -5.60 -20.58 -10.85
N LEU A 32 -4.56 -20.79 -10.07
CA LEU A 32 -3.18 -20.79 -10.53
C LEU A 32 -2.67 -22.23 -10.61
N LYS A 33 -2.19 -22.64 -11.77
CA LYS A 33 -1.55 -23.96 -11.93
C LYS A 33 -0.10 -23.90 -11.49
N GLU A 34 0.38 -24.94 -10.83
CA GLU A 34 1.79 -25.07 -10.51
C GLU A 34 2.63 -25.12 -11.79
N LYS A 35 3.68 -24.32 -11.85
CA LYS A 35 4.63 -24.19 -12.95
C LYS A 35 6.04 -24.11 -12.41
N LYS A 36 7.02 -24.49 -13.25
CA LYS A 36 8.42 -24.29 -12.93
C LYS A 36 8.79 -22.80 -12.89
N ASN A 37 8.24 -22.01 -13.83
CA ASN A 37 8.46 -20.58 -13.94
C ASN A 37 7.13 -19.89 -14.26
N TYR A 38 6.89 -18.73 -13.64
CA TYR A 38 5.72 -17.90 -13.89
C TYR A 38 6.08 -16.66 -14.71
N LYS A 39 5.08 -16.14 -15.43
CA LYS A 39 5.14 -14.81 -15.99
C LYS A 39 4.38 -13.86 -15.03
N VAL A 40 5.10 -13.10 -14.25
CA VAL A 40 4.57 -12.24 -13.19
C VAL A 40 4.56 -10.80 -13.66
N GLY A 41 3.40 -10.12 -13.59
CA GLY A 41 3.31 -8.68 -13.72
C GLY A 41 3.62 -8.01 -12.39
N PHE A 42 4.40 -6.93 -12.39
CA PHE A 42 4.54 -6.06 -11.22
C PHE A 42 4.28 -4.62 -11.61
N SER A 43 3.17 -4.06 -11.11
CA SER A 43 2.78 -2.67 -11.32
C SER A 43 3.09 -1.84 -10.09
N GLN A 44 4.14 -1.02 -10.20
CA GLN A 44 4.60 -0.11 -9.15
C GLN A 44 3.93 1.27 -9.27
N THR A 45 3.76 1.97 -8.14
CA THR A 45 3.19 3.32 -8.11
C THR A 45 4.11 4.36 -8.74
N GLU A 46 5.40 4.31 -8.40
CA GLU A 46 6.43 5.28 -8.73
C GLU A 46 7.81 4.75 -8.34
N SER A 47 8.88 5.42 -8.79
CA SER A 47 10.29 5.09 -8.48
C SER A 47 11.06 6.32 -8.00
N ASN A 48 10.43 7.18 -7.20
CA ASN A 48 10.94 8.51 -6.83
C ASN A 48 11.51 8.59 -5.41
N ASN A 49 11.51 7.49 -4.66
CA ASN A 49 12.03 7.43 -3.30
C ASN A 49 12.71 6.09 -2.98
N PRO A 50 13.57 6.04 -1.93
CA PRO A 50 14.31 4.83 -1.56
C PRO A 50 13.41 3.63 -1.24
N TRP A 51 12.26 3.86 -0.57
CA TRP A 51 11.33 2.79 -0.22
C TRP A 51 10.81 2.06 -1.46
N ARG A 52 10.35 2.81 -2.48
CA ARG A 52 9.84 2.24 -3.74
C ARG A 52 10.92 1.54 -4.55
N LEU A 53 12.13 2.07 -4.54
CA LEU A 53 13.28 1.43 -5.18
C LEU A 53 13.62 0.10 -4.51
N ALA A 54 13.62 0.05 -3.18
CA ALA A 54 13.90 -1.16 -2.41
C ALA A 54 12.80 -2.24 -2.58
N GLU A 55 11.52 -1.86 -2.60
CA GLU A 55 10.42 -2.78 -2.91
C GLU A 55 10.57 -3.36 -4.31
N THR A 56 10.80 -2.49 -5.30
CA THR A 56 11.00 -2.90 -6.69
C THR A 56 12.18 -3.83 -6.84
N GLN A 57 13.30 -3.52 -6.22
CA GLN A 57 14.49 -4.37 -6.27
C GLN A 57 14.24 -5.73 -5.62
N SER A 58 13.55 -5.76 -4.48
CA SER A 58 13.19 -7.01 -3.79
C SER A 58 12.34 -7.95 -4.67
N VAL A 59 11.38 -7.39 -5.44
CA VAL A 59 10.56 -8.18 -6.37
C VAL A 59 11.40 -8.67 -7.56
N LYS A 60 12.24 -7.81 -8.14
CA LYS A 60 13.13 -8.14 -9.26
C LYS A 60 14.13 -9.24 -8.90
N ASP A 61 14.76 -9.12 -7.75
CA ASP A 61 15.76 -10.08 -7.26
C ASP A 61 15.15 -11.47 -7.05
N GLU A 62 13.96 -11.52 -6.43
CA GLU A 62 13.30 -12.80 -6.19
C GLU A 62 12.80 -13.44 -7.49
N ALA A 63 12.26 -12.68 -8.44
CA ALA A 63 11.89 -13.16 -9.77
C ALA A 63 13.11 -13.74 -10.50
N ALA A 64 14.22 -13.01 -10.53
CA ALA A 64 15.46 -13.43 -11.19
C ALA A 64 16.04 -14.72 -10.55
N LYS A 65 16.08 -14.78 -9.22
CA LYS A 65 16.54 -15.96 -8.46
C LYS A 65 15.76 -17.21 -8.79
N ARG A 66 14.45 -17.08 -9.07
CA ARG A 66 13.54 -18.20 -9.43
C ARG A 66 13.56 -18.53 -10.90
N GLY A 67 14.07 -17.63 -11.74
CA GLY A 67 13.99 -17.71 -13.20
C GLY A 67 12.60 -17.40 -13.75
N ASP A 68 11.79 -16.66 -12.98
CA ASP A 68 10.49 -16.19 -13.40
C ASP A 68 10.62 -15.00 -14.37
N GLN A 69 9.69 -14.89 -15.32
CA GLN A 69 9.63 -13.76 -16.22
C GLN A 69 8.88 -12.60 -15.54
N LEU A 70 9.56 -11.47 -15.29
CA LEU A 70 8.94 -10.29 -14.71
C LEU A 70 8.56 -9.27 -15.77
N VAL A 71 7.29 -8.87 -15.82
CA VAL A 71 6.77 -7.72 -16.58
C VAL A 71 6.59 -6.57 -15.61
N TYR A 72 7.56 -5.67 -15.57
CA TYR A 72 7.56 -4.53 -14.65
C TYR A 72 7.03 -3.27 -15.32
N THR A 73 6.21 -2.50 -14.61
CA THR A 73 5.78 -1.15 -15.00
C THR A 73 5.86 -0.19 -13.82
N ASP A 74 6.15 1.06 -14.12
CA ASP A 74 6.15 2.18 -13.19
C ASP A 74 5.06 3.17 -13.61
N ALA A 75 4.09 3.41 -12.75
CA ALA A 75 2.99 4.32 -13.02
C ALA A 75 3.37 5.80 -12.94
N ALA A 76 4.60 6.11 -12.51
CA ALA A 76 5.12 7.47 -12.36
C ALA A 76 4.15 8.41 -11.58
N GLY A 77 3.51 7.89 -10.53
CA GLY A 77 2.58 8.63 -9.70
C GLY A 77 1.18 8.85 -10.31
N SER A 78 0.84 8.18 -11.42
CA SER A 78 -0.46 8.32 -12.08
C SER A 78 -1.33 7.06 -11.90
N ALA A 79 -2.44 7.17 -11.17
CA ALA A 79 -3.40 6.08 -11.03
C ALA A 79 -4.00 5.67 -12.38
N ALA A 80 -4.27 6.62 -13.28
CA ALA A 80 -4.78 6.34 -14.63
C ALA A 80 -3.77 5.53 -15.46
N LYS A 81 -2.48 5.90 -15.41
CA LYS A 81 -1.42 5.12 -16.05
C LYS A 81 -1.34 3.72 -15.44
N GLN A 82 -1.44 3.60 -14.11
CA GLN A 82 -1.38 2.30 -13.45
C GLN A 82 -2.52 1.37 -13.88
N VAL A 83 -3.74 1.88 -14.06
CA VAL A 83 -4.85 1.11 -14.65
C VAL A 83 -4.51 0.64 -16.07
N ALA A 84 -3.92 1.51 -16.90
CA ALA A 84 -3.50 1.13 -18.26
C ALA A 84 -2.36 0.08 -18.23
N ASP A 85 -1.42 0.21 -17.32
CA ASP A 85 -0.32 -0.75 -17.11
C ASP A 85 -0.87 -2.15 -16.73
N VAL A 86 -1.83 -2.23 -15.79
CA VAL A 86 -2.49 -3.50 -15.43
C VAL A 86 -3.23 -4.08 -16.64
N ASN A 87 -3.98 -3.28 -17.40
CA ASN A 87 -4.63 -3.76 -18.62
C ASN A 87 -3.63 -4.29 -19.66
N SER A 88 -2.47 -3.67 -19.79
CA SER A 88 -1.39 -4.16 -20.64
C SER A 88 -0.84 -5.51 -20.16
N MET A 89 -0.67 -5.71 -18.84
CA MET A 89 -0.27 -7.00 -18.27
C MET A 89 -1.31 -8.10 -18.54
N ILE A 90 -2.60 -7.76 -18.43
CA ILE A 90 -3.71 -8.67 -18.78
C ILE A 90 -3.60 -9.08 -20.25
N ALA A 91 -3.42 -8.13 -21.16
CA ALA A 91 -3.28 -8.40 -22.59
C ALA A 91 -2.03 -9.24 -22.93
N GLN A 92 -0.95 -9.10 -22.15
CA GLN A 92 0.26 -9.89 -22.28
C GLN A 92 0.14 -11.30 -21.72
N GLY A 93 -0.98 -11.65 -21.05
CA GLY A 93 -1.23 -12.97 -20.49
C GLY A 93 -0.25 -13.33 -19.37
N VAL A 94 -0.05 -12.43 -18.41
CA VAL A 94 0.69 -12.75 -17.18
C VAL A 94 -0.10 -13.76 -16.34
N ASP A 95 0.58 -14.59 -15.55
CA ASP A 95 -0.06 -15.58 -14.67
C ASP A 95 -0.61 -14.95 -13.38
N VAL A 96 0.13 -13.97 -12.86
CA VAL A 96 -0.16 -13.25 -11.60
C VAL A 96 0.22 -11.79 -11.76
N ILE A 97 -0.54 -10.90 -11.14
CA ILE A 97 -0.19 -9.49 -11.02
C ILE A 97 0.09 -9.17 -9.55
N LEU A 98 1.31 -8.72 -9.27
CA LEU A 98 1.68 -8.02 -8.06
C LEU A 98 1.35 -6.54 -8.28
N LEU A 99 0.51 -5.96 -7.43
CA LEU A 99 0.04 -4.58 -7.58
C LEU A 99 0.30 -3.80 -6.30
N ALA A 100 1.10 -2.74 -6.39
CA ALA A 100 1.22 -1.72 -5.35
C ALA A 100 0.33 -0.53 -5.76
N PRO A 101 -0.95 -0.45 -5.34
CA PRO A 101 -1.87 0.54 -5.90
C PRO A 101 -1.55 1.97 -5.46
N ARG A 102 -1.55 2.92 -6.39
CA ARG A 102 -1.30 4.33 -6.10
C ARG A 102 -2.33 4.89 -5.11
N GLU A 103 -3.59 4.63 -5.38
CA GLU A 103 -4.76 5.08 -4.62
C GLU A 103 -5.78 3.96 -4.50
N GLU A 104 -6.58 3.98 -3.43
CA GLU A 104 -7.51 2.90 -3.14
C GLU A 104 -8.63 2.77 -4.19
N LYS A 105 -9.38 3.85 -4.44
CA LYS A 105 -10.59 3.82 -5.30
C LYS A 105 -10.28 3.66 -6.80
N PRO A 106 -9.34 4.43 -7.39
CA PRO A 106 -9.07 4.37 -8.83
C PRO A 106 -8.58 3.01 -9.32
N LEU A 107 -7.96 2.19 -8.44
CA LEU A 107 -7.39 0.90 -8.84
C LEU A 107 -8.36 -0.28 -8.71
N VAL A 108 -9.54 -0.12 -8.10
CA VAL A 108 -10.55 -1.18 -8.03
C VAL A 108 -10.92 -1.73 -9.42
N PRO A 109 -11.20 -0.89 -10.47
CA PRO A 109 -11.52 -1.41 -11.80
C PRO A 109 -10.41 -2.28 -12.40
N ALA A 110 -9.14 -1.97 -12.13
CA ALA A 110 -8.01 -2.76 -12.63
C ALA A 110 -7.96 -4.16 -11.97
N VAL A 111 -8.20 -4.23 -10.65
CA VAL A 111 -8.31 -5.51 -9.92
C VAL A 111 -9.45 -6.36 -10.47
N MET A 112 -10.63 -5.75 -10.67
CA MET A 112 -11.80 -6.46 -11.21
C MET A 112 -11.60 -6.91 -12.66
N ALA A 113 -10.89 -6.13 -13.47
CA ALA A 113 -10.55 -6.51 -14.85
C ALA A 113 -9.59 -7.71 -14.88
N ALA A 114 -8.59 -7.75 -14.02
CA ALA A 114 -7.67 -8.88 -13.89
C ALA A 114 -8.42 -10.15 -13.46
N LYS A 115 -9.26 -10.07 -12.42
CA LYS A 115 -10.12 -11.19 -11.98
C LYS A 115 -10.98 -11.72 -13.13
N LYS A 116 -11.68 -10.81 -13.85
CA LYS A 116 -12.51 -11.17 -15.00
C LYS A 116 -11.74 -11.86 -16.12
N ALA A 117 -10.46 -11.48 -16.30
CA ALA A 117 -9.55 -12.12 -17.26
C ALA A 117 -8.95 -13.44 -16.76
N GLY A 118 -9.30 -13.90 -15.56
CA GLY A 118 -8.78 -15.12 -14.96
C GLY A 118 -7.34 -14.97 -14.43
N ILE A 119 -6.87 -13.74 -14.16
CA ILE A 119 -5.53 -13.45 -13.66
C ILE A 119 -5.60 -13.11 -12.17
N LEU A 120 -4.76 -13.81 -11.39
CA LEU A 120 -4.66 -13.61 -9.95
C LEU A 120 -4.00 -12.28 -9.63
N VAL A 121 -4.55 -11.53 -8.67
CA VAL A 121 -3.95 -10.30 -8.14
C VAL A 121 -3.52 -10.50 -6.69
N ILE A 122 -2.32 -10.05 -6.35
CA ILE A 122 -1.79 -9.92 -5.00
C ILE A 122 -1.46 -8.45 -4.80
N LEU A 123 -2.01 -7.84 -3.75
CA LEU A 123 -1.69 -6.46 -3.39
C LEU A 123 -0.42 -6.41 -2.54
N LEU A 124 0.50 -5.52 -2.90
CA LEU A 124 1.72 -5.24 -2.15
C LEU A 124 1.66 -3.84 -1.55
N ASP A 125 2.15 -3.70 -0.32
CA ASP A 125 2.27 -2.45 0.41
C ASP A 125 0.92 -1.72 0.59
N ARG A 126 0.21 -1.39 -0.47
CA ARG A 126 -1.03 -0.61 -0.43
C ARG A 126 -2.26 -1.47 -0.73
N ARG A 127 -3.39 -1.10 -0.16
CA ARG A 127 -4.69 -1.72 -0.42
C ARG A 127 -5.50 -0.92 -1.44
N VAL A 128 -6.48 -1.57 -2.03
CA VAL A 128 -7.57 -0.92 -2.76
C VAL A 128 -8.77 -0.70 -1.83
N ASP A 129 -9.74 0.10 -2.28
CA ASP A 129 -10.99 0.34 -1.54
C ASP A 129 -11.65 -1.00 -1.13
N PRO A 130 -12.19 -1.11 0.11
CA PRO A 130 -12.78 -2.33 0.64
C PRO A 130 -13.99 -2.87 -0.13
N VAL A 131 -14.46 -2.18 -1.15
CA VAL A 131 -15.45 -2.72 -2.09
C VAL A 131 -14.90 -3.93 -2.85
N ALA A 132 -13.60 -3.96 -3.12
CA ALA A 132 -12.90 -5.15 -3.60
C ALA A 132 -12.32 -5.93 -2.39
N LYS A 133 -12.67 -7.21 -2.29
CA LYS A 133 -12.44 -8.02 -1.08
C LYS A 133 -11.29 -9.01 -1.26
N PRO A 134 -10.37 -9.10 -0.28
CA PRO A 134 -9.34 -10.14 -0.27
C PRO A 134 -9.99 -11.54 -0.14
N GLY A 135 -9.41 -12.51 -0.82
CA GLY A 135 -9.95 -13.88 -0.89
C GLY A 135 -11.15 -14.03 -1.84
N VAL A 136 -11.63 -12.93 -2.43
CA VAL A 136 -12.77 -12.90 -3.38
C VAL A 136 -12.37 -12.21 -4.68
N ASP A 137 -11.92 -10.97 -4.64
CA ASP A 137 -11.59 -10.17 -5.82
C ASP A 137 -10.09 -10.13 -6.12
N TYR A 138 -9.29 -10.26 -5.09
CA TYR A 138 -7.84 -10.47 -5.14
C TYR A 138 -7.44 -11.48 -4.06
N LEU A 139 -6.28 -12.12 -4.20
CA LEU A 139 -5.89 -13.20 -3.30
C LEU A 139 -5.65 -12.73 -1.88
N THR A 140 -4.74 -11.81 -1.70
CA THR A 140 -4.28 -11.32 -0.40
C THR A 140 -3.65 -9.95 -0.51
N PHE A 141 -3.54 -9.26 0.61
CA PHE A 141 -2.69 -8.11 0.82
C PHE A 141 -1.41 -8.55 1.56
N ILE A 142 -0.24 -8.10 1.10
CA ILE A 142 1.06 -8.31 1.75
C ILE A 142 1.61 -6.94 2.12
N GLY A 143 1.77 -6.67 3.40
CA GLY A 143 2.25 -5.37 3.87
C GLY A 143 2.06 -5.17 5.37
N SER A 144 2.42 -3.98 5.81
CA SER A 144 2.42 -3.54 7.20
C SER A 144 1.01 -3.22 7.70
N ASP A 145 0.88 -3.08 9.01
CA ASP A 145 -0.31 -2.57 9.66
C ASP A 145 -0.17 -1.06 9.88
N PHE A 146 -0.66 -0.29 8.94
CA PHE A 146 -0.50 1.16 8.94
C PHE A 146 -1.24 1.86 10.08
N VAL A 147 -2.33 1.27 10.58
CA VAL A 147 -3.01 1.77 11.78
C VAL A 147 -2.12 1.56 13.00
N ASP A 148 -1.51 0.38 13.13
CA ASP A 148 -0.55 0.08 14.20
C ASP A 148 0.70 0.97 14.11
N GLU A 149 1.24 1.20 12.90
CA GLU A 149 2.38 2.12 12.70
C GLU A 149 2.06 3.54 13.23
N GLY A 150 0.90 4.10 12.83
CA GLY A 150 0.46 5.43 13.30
C GLY A 150 0.27 5.47 14.81
N LYS A 151 -0.34 4.43 15.38
CA LYS A 151 -0.54 4.31 16.82
C LYS A 151 0.79 4.22 17.58
N ARG A 152 1.73 3.40 17.12
CA ARG A 152 3.05 3.26 17.74
C ARG A 152 3.85 4.57 17.70
N ALA A 153 3.74 5.32 16.59
CA ALA A 153 4.34 6.66 16.50
C ALA A 153 3.72 7.63 17.52
N ALA A 154 2.38 7.61 17.68
CA ALA A 154 1.67 8.41 18.67
C ALA A 154 2.04 8.02 20.11
N ASP A 155 2.06 6.73 20.43
CA ASP A 155 2.41 6.21 21.75
C ASP A 155 3.85 6.59 22.13
N TRP A 156 4.78 6.51 21.16
CA TRP A 156 6.16 6.93 21.37
C TRP A 156 6.26 8.44 21.66
N LEU A 157 5.57 9.27 20.86
CA LEU A 157 5.55 10.72 21.05
C LEU A 157 4.91 11.11 22.38
N ALA A 158 3.78 10.48 22.75
CA ALA A 158 3.10 10.72 24.02
C ALA A 158 4.02 10.44 25.22
N LYS A 159 4.75 9.31 25.16
CA LYS A 159 5.74 8.97 26.19
C LYS A 159 6.88 9.98 26.25
N LYS A 160 7.42 10.39 25.11
CA LYS A 160 8.56 11.33 25.00
C LYS A 160 8.21 12.73 25.51
N THR A 161 6.96 13.17 25.30
CA THR A 161 6.48 14.52 25.63
C THR A 161 5.64 14.59 26.92
N ASN A 162 5.52 13.47 27.64
CA ASN A 162 4.59 13.35 28.78
C ASN A 162 3.14 13.78 28.42
N GLY A 163 2.70 13.38 27.22
CA GLY A 163 1.33 13.63 26.74
C GLY A 163 1.04 15.09 26.34
N LYS A 164 2.04 15.90 26.00
CA LYS A 164 1.87 17.30 25.60
C LYS A 164 2.63 17.63 24.33
N ALA A 165 1.91 17.96 23.25
CA ALA A 165 2.53 18.35 21.99
C ALA A 165 1.58 19.18 21.11
N THR A 166 2.09 20.21 20.46
CA THR A 166 1.46 20.92 19.35
C THR A 166 2.04 20.35 18.06
N ILE A 167 1.24 19.58 17.31
CA ILE A 167 1.73 18.67 16.28
C ILE A 167 1.37 19.19 14.89
N ILE A 168 2.35 19.28 13.99
CA ILE A 168 2.16 19.39 12.54
C ILE A 168 2.23 17.97 11.96
N GLU A 169 1.24 17.58 11.15
CA GLU A 169 1.20 16.31 10.46
C GLU A 169 1.51 16.50 8.97
N LEU A 170 2.49 15.74 8.45
CA LEU A 170 2.82 15.65 7.03
C LEU A 170 2.29 14.31 6.50
N GLN A 171 1.15 14.37 5.81
CA GLN A 171 0.50 13.18 5.29
C GLN A 171 1.15 12.69 3.99
N GLY A 172 1.02 11.40 3.73
CA GLY A 172 1.41 10.79 2.47
C GLY A 172 0.48 11.12 1.30
N THR A 173 0.56 10.32 0.25
CA THR A 173 -0.28 10.46 -0.95
C THR A 173 -1.76 10.39 -0.60
N THR A 174 -2.49 11.45 -0.94
CA THR A 174 -3.94 11.53 -0.71
C THR A 174 -4.67 10.36 -1.37
N GLY A 175 -5.54 9.69 -0.62
CA GLY A 175 -6.33 8.55 -1.11
C GLY A 175 -5.59 7.21 -1.14
N SER A 176 -4.34 7.15 -0.66
CA SER A 176 -3.63 5.89 -0.44
C SER A 176 -3.94 5.30 0.93
N SER A 177 -3.99 3.96 1.04
CA SER A 177 -4.25 3.29 2.32
C SER A 177 -3.25 3.64 3.42
N PRO A 178 -1.91 3.71 3.18
CA PRO A 178 -0.99 4.08 4.25
C PRO A 178 -1.21 5.52 4.76
N ALA A 179 -1.56 6.48 3.90
CA ALA A 179 -1.84 7.85 4.37
C ALA A 179 -3.09 7.90 5.25
N ASN A 180 -4.17 7.21 4.83
CA ASN A 180 -5.43 7.18 5.57
C ASN A 180 -5.29 6.47 6.92
N ASP A 181 -4.63 5.31 6.92
CA ASP A 181 -4.53 4.46 8.10
C ASP A 181 -3.51 4.98 9.12
N ARG A 182 -2.36 5.52 8.67
CA ARG A 182 -1.36 6.16 9.55
C ARG A 182 -1.95 7.36 10.28
N HIS A 183 -2.76 8.18 9.56
CA HIS A 183 -3.52 9.26 10.19
C HIS A 183 -4.49 8.71 11.24
N THR A 184 -5.31 7.73 10.87
CA THR A 184 -6.30 7.13 11.79
C THR A 184 -5.63 6.56 13.03
N GLY A 185 -4.56 5.78 12.86
CA GLY A 185 -3.82 5.18 13.97
C GLY A 185 -3.20 6.22 14.90
N PHE A 186 -2.63 7.29 14.33
CA PHE A 186 -2.04 8.36 15.12
C PHE A 186 -3.10 9.13 15.92
N VAL A 187 -4.24 9.47 15.31
CA VAL A 187 -5.37 10.14 16.00
C VAL A 187 -5.93 9.26 17.12
N GLU A 188 -6.07 7.95 16.87
CA GLU A 188 -6.48 7.00 17.90
C GLU A 188 -5.46 6.91 19.05
N GLY A 189 -4.17 6.94 18.75
CA GLY A 189 -3.10 6.87 19.75
C GLY A 189 -3.04 8.09 20.67
N ILE A 190 -3.34 9.29 20.15
CA ILE A 190 -3.32 10.51 20.97
C ILE A 190 -4.64 10.83 21.67
N LYS A 191 -5.74 10.09 21.44
CA LYS A 191 -7.08 10.43 21.93
C LYS A 191 -7.18 10.59 23.44
N ASP A 192 -6.39 9.83 24.21
CA ASP A 192 -6.37 9.87 25.67
C ASP A 192 -5.36 10.90 26.22
N HIS A 193 -4.74 11.70 25.34
CA HIS A 193 -3.79 12.77 25.65
C HIS A 193 -4.34 14.13 25.19
N PRO A 194 -5.23 14.79 25.98
CA PRO A 194 -5.94 15.99 25.55
C PRO A 194 -5.03 17.20 25.24
N ASP A 195 -3.79 17.19 25.75
CA ASP A 195 -2.77 18.21 25.48
C ASP A 195 -1.90 17.89 24.26
N MET A 196 -2.15 16.77 23.56
CA MET A 196 -1.57 16.47 22.25
C MET A 196 -2.57 16.85 21.15
N LYS A 197 -2.21 17.81 20.31
CA LYS A 197 -3.12 18.36 19.30
C LYS A 197 -2.45 18.46 17.95
N ILE A 198 -3.07 17.87 16.92
CA ILE A 198 -2.73 18.15 15.53
C ILE A 198 -3.32 19.51 15.18
N VAL A 199 -2.46 20.52 15.02
CA VAL A 199 -2.88 21.91 14.71
C VAL A 199 -2.91 22.17 13.21
N ALA A 200 -2.17 21.39 12.43
CA ALA A 200 -2.15 21.44 10.97
C ALA A 200 -1.83 20.06 10.39
N SER A 201 -2.45 19.76 9.26
CA SER A 201 -2.23 18.51 8.53
C SER A 201 -2.30 18.79 7.03
N GLN A 202 -1.26 18.41 6.29
CA GLN A 202 -1.19 18.60 4.85
C GLN A 202 -0.36 17.51 4.17
N THR A 203 -0.73 17.15 2.93
CA THR A 203 0.00 16.14 2.17
C THR A 203 1.35 16.65 1.67
N GLY A 204 2.41 15.89 1.95
CA GLY A 204 3.73 15.98 1.33
C GLY A 204 3.98 14.87 0.31
N ASP A 205 2.95 14.03 0.03
CA ASP A 205 2.92 13.03 -1.05
C ASP A 205 4.06 12.00 -0.97
N PHE A 206 4.54 11.70 0.25
CA PHE A 206 5.70 10.86 0.53
C PHE A 206 7.03 11.34 -0.09
N ALA A 207 7.12 12.60 -0.54
CA ALA A 207 8.27 13.14 -1.23
C ALA A 207 9.04 14.13 -0.35
N ARG A 208 10.38 14.03 -0.32
CA ARG A 208 11.27 14.86 0.50
C ARG A 208 11.11 16.35 0.23
N ASP A 209 11.17 16.75 -1.05
CA ASP A 209 11.09 18.17 -1.42
C ASP A 209 9.72 18.77 -1.12
N LYS A 210 8.64 18.01 -1.37
CA LYS A 210 7.28 18.46 -1.07
C LYS A 210 7.02 18.50 0.44
N GLY A 211 7.52 17.50 1.16
CA GLY A 211 7.50 17.50 2.64
C GLY A 211 8.20 18.74 3.21
N ARG A 212 9.36 19.11 2.65
CA ARG A 212 10.07 20.33 3.02
C ARG A 212 9.23 21.59 2.78
N GLN A 213 8.68 21.77 1.58
CA GLN A 213 7.87 22.95 1.21
C GLN A 213 6.64 23.10 2.11
N VAL A 214 5.96 21.97 2.38
CA VAL A 214 4.80 21.95 3.27
C VAL A 214 5.21 22.28 4.70
N ALA A 215 6.30 21.68 5.20
CA ALA A 215 6.80 21.98 6.55
C ALA A 215 7.20 23.45 6.70
N GLU A 216 7.89 24.07 5.74
CA GLU A 216 8.22 25.50 5.74
C GLU A 216 6.97 26.35 5.88
N THR A 217 5.91 26.05 5.11
CA THR A 217 4.63 26.78 5.14
C THR A 217 3.92 26.62 6.49
N LEU A 218 3.83 25.37 6.99
CA LEU A 218 3.10 25.09 8.23
C LEU A 218 3.85 25.59 9.47
N LEU A 219 5.17 25.58 9.49
CA LEU A 219 5.98 26.15 10.58
C LEU A 219 5.86 27.66 10.68
N GLN A 220 5.66 28.36 9.55
CA GLN A 220 5.37 29.80 9.56
C GLN A 220 3.99 30.10 10.13
N ALA A 221 2.99 29.28 9.81
CA ALA A 221 1.63 29.42 10.31
C ALA A 221 1.47 28.98 11.78
N HIS A 222 2.29 28.04 12.23
CA HIS A 222 2.27 27.45 13.57
C HIS A 222 3.66 27.48 14.22
N PRO A 223 4.19 28.68 14.55
CA PRO A 223 5.55 28.82 15.11
C PRO A 223 5.71 28.19 16.50
N ASP A 224 4.59 27.90 17.17
CA ASP A 224 4.47 27.23 18.47
C ASP A 224 4.45 25.69 18.36
N ALA A 225 4.53 25.12 17.16
CA ALA A 225 4.60 23.69 16.99
C ALA A 225 5.83 23.11 17.71
N THR A 226 5.58 22.05 18.50
CA THR A 226 6.60 21.34 19.28
C THR A 226 6.94 19.97 18.72
N ALA A 227 6.12 19.46 17.80
CA ALA A 227 6.38 18.20 17.13
C ALA A 227 5.93 18.20 15.66
N ILE A 228 6.61 17.40 14.84
CA ILE A 228 6.21 17.07 13.47
C ILE A 228 6.07 15.56 13.39
N TYR A 229 4.90 15.08 12.99
CA TYR A 229 4.63 13.70 12.60
C TYR A 229 4.61 13.62 11.08
N ALA A 230 5.58 12.94 10.49
CA ALA A 230 5.63 12.69 9.06
C ALA A 230 5.28 11.23 8.76
N HIS A 231 4.41 11.00 7.77
CA HIS A 231 3.99 9.65 7.41
C HIS A 231 5.10 8.81 6.77
N ASN A 232 6.27 9.40 6.47
CA ASN A 232 7.45 8.66 6.08
C ASN A 232 8.75 9.43 6.37
N ASP A 233 9.89 8.73 6.28
CA ASP A 233 11.23 9.28 6.55
C ASP A 233 11.60 10.37 5.54
N GLU A 234 11.25 10.23 4.27
CA GLU A 234 11.55 11.23 3.25
C GLU A 234 10.93 12.59 3.58
N MET A 235 9.65 12.64 3.97
CA MET A 235 9.03 13.90 4.39
C MET A 235 9.60 14.40 5.71
N ALA A 236 9.99 13.52 6.64
CA ALA A 236 10.66 13.89 7.89
C ALA A 236 12.01 14.55 7.64
N LEU A 237 12.82 14.01 6.73
CA LEU A 237 14.10 14.59 6.31
C LEU A 237 13.89 15.95 5.64
N GLY A 238 12.83 16.11 4.86
CA GLY A 238 12.40 17.40 4.33
C GLY A 238 12.04 18.41 5.43
N ALA A 239 11.28 17.97 6.43
CA ALA A 239 10.90 18.80 7.58
C ALA A 239 12.11 19.18 8.45
N ILE A 240 13.07 18.30 8.64
CA ILE A 240 14.35 18.58 9.32
C ILE A 240 15.09 19.70 8.60
N ALA A 241 15.19 19.64 7.27
CA ALA A 241 15.82 20.70 6.48
C ALA A 241 15.06 22.04 6.58
N ALA A 242 13.72 22.02 6.65
CA ALA A 242 12.90 23.21 6.86
C ALA A 242 13.13 23.84 8.24
N LEU A 243 13.24 23.03 9.30
CA LEU A 243 13.54 23.49 10.66
C LEU A 243 14.93 24.13 10.74
N GLU A 244 15.95 23.50 10.16
CA GLU A 244 17.32 24.03 10.12
C GLU A 244 17.38 25.37 9.37
N ALA A 245 16.68 25.50 8.24
CA ALA A 245 16.57 26.74 7.48
C ALA A 245 15.87 27.86 8.26
N ALA A 246 14.92 27.49 9.14
CA ALA A 246 14.24 28.43 10.06
C ALA A 246 15.06 28.75 11.33
N GLY A 247 16.30 28.24 11.46
CA GLY A 247 17.15 28.42 12.63
C GLY A 247 16.71 27.65 13.87
N LYS A 248 15.80 26.68 13.72
CA LYS A 248 15.36 25.77 14.78
C LYS A 248 16.23 24.51 14.78
N LYS A 249 16.39 23.90 15.94
CA LYS A 249 17.15 22.65 16.11
C LYS A 249 16.18 21.46 16.10
N PRO A 250 16.16 20.63 15.00
CA PRO A 250 15.36 19.41 14.99
C PRO A 250 15.82 18.46 16.10
N GLY A 251 14.86 17.73 16.67
CA GLY A 251 15.10 16.82 17.80
C GLY A 251 15.16 17.50 19.17
N SER A 252 15.36 18.84 19.22
CA SER A 252 15.45 19.60 20.48
C SER A 252 14.38 20.69 20.57
N ASP A 253 14.32 21.63 19.61
CA ASP A 253 13.30 22.68 19.61
C ASP A 253 11.95 22.13 19.09
N VAL A 254 12.00 21.22 18.12
CA VAL A 254 10.85 20.51 17.54
C VAL A 254 11.20 19.02 17.40
N ILE A 255 10.41 18.17 18.02
CA ILE A 255 10.57 16.72 17.91
C ILE A 255 10.03 16.27 16.55
N VAL A 256 10.84 15.58 15.75
CA VAL A 256 10.40 15.00 14.47
C VAL A 256 10.32 13.50 14.63
N ILE A 257 9.19 12.91 14.25
CA ILE A 257 8.96 11.46 14.22
C ILE A 257 8.43 11.05 12.85
N SER A 258 8.70 9.80 12.46
CA SER A 258 8.35 9.30 11.13
C SER A 258 8.05 7.81 11.11
N ILE A 259 7.87 7.30 9.88
CA ILE A 259 7.68 5.89 9.56
C ILE A 259 8.58 5.58 8.37
N ASP A 260 9.04 4.38 8.21
CA ASP A 260 9.68 3.61 7.15
C ASP A 260 10.94 2.88 7.66
N GLY A 261 11.83 3.52 8.42
CA GLY A 261 13.12 2.93 8.83
C GLY A 261 14.15 2.93 7.69
N GLU A 262 14.15 3.97 6.84
CA GLU A 262 15.13 4.16 5.78
C GLU A 262 16.52 4.46 6.35
N LYS A 263 17.55 4.19 5.57
CA LYS A 263 18.94 4.41 5.97
C LYS A 263 19.23 5.86 6.39
N ASP A 264 18.75 6.84 5.60
CA ASP A 264 18.93 8.26 5.90
C ASP A 264 18.10 8.67 7.15
N GLY A 265 16.91 8.07 7.34
CA GLY A 265 16.09 8.24 8.54
C GLY A 265 16.80 7.72 9.79
N LEU A 266 17.32 6.50 9.75
CA LEU A 266 18.08 5.94 10.86
C LEU A 266 19.37 6.73 11.16
N GLN A 267 20.04 7.26 10.12
CA GLN A 267 21.18 8.14 10.31
C GLN A 267 20.76 9.46 10.99
N ALA A 268 19.62 10.03 10.59
CA ALA A 268 19.09 11.24 11.23
C ALA A 268 18.71 11.00 12.71
N ILE A 269 18.27 9.79 13.07
CA ILE A 269 18.05 9.40 14.47
C ILE A 269 19.40 9.35 15.19
N ALA A 270 20.41 8.70 14.61
CA ALA A 270 21.75 8.60 15.20
C ALA A 270 22.41 9.99 15.40
N ASP A 271 22.08 10.96 14.52
CA ASP A 271 22.54 12.34 14.59
C ASP A 271 21.68 13.22 15.54
N GLY A 272 20.62 12.66 16.15
CA GLY A 272 19.74 13.37 17.09
C GLY A 272 18.78 14.36 16.44
N LYS A 273 18.57 14.31 15.12
CA LYS A 273 17.69 15.19 14.34
C LYS A 273 16.28 14.64 14.14
N LEU A 274 16.16 13.31 13.96
CA LEU A 274 14.93 12.54 13.97
C LEU A 274 14.85 11.79 15.29
N ALA A 275 13.68 11.71 15.91
CA ALA A 275 13.58 11.12 17.23
C ALA A 275 13.12 9.66 17.22
N CYS A 276 12.30 9.29 16.23
CA CYS A 276 11.74 7.95 16.08
C CYS A 276 11.33 7.70 14.62
N SER A 277 11.52 6.46 14.15
CA SER A 277 10.93 5.95 12.90
C SER A 277 10.35 4.55 13.16
N VAL A 278 9.07 4.36 12.86
CA VAL A 278 8.42 3.04 12.89
C VAL A 278 8.72 2.35 11.56
N GLU A 279 9.26 1.13 11.60
CA GLU A 279 9.59 0.41 10.36
C GLU A 279 8.35 0.12 9.52
N CYS A 280 8.47 0.33 8.22
CA CYS A 280 7.61 -0.21 7.17
C CYS A 280 8.53 -0.89 6.15
N ASN A 281 8.63 -2.22 6.21
CA ASN A 281 9.67 -2.94 5.47
C ASN A 281 9.29 -3.14 3.99
N PRO A 282 10.08 -2.61 3.01
CA PRO A 282 9.78 -2.72 1.58
C PRO A 282 10.16 -4.07 0.97
N ARG A 283 10.88 -4.94 1.68
CA ARG A 283 11.41 -6.20 1.12
C ARG A 283 10.34 -7.28 1.02
N LEU A 284 9.29 -7.03 0.22
CA LEU A 284 8.11 -7.88 0.09
C LEU A 284 8.25 -9.00 -0.96
N GLY A 285 9.26 -8.94 -1.84
CA GLY A 285 9.41 -9.86 -2.97
C GLY A 285 9.38 -11.33 -2.55
N LYS A 286 10.20 -11.74 -1.59
CA LYS A 286 10.23 -13.13 -1.11
C LYS A 286 8.85 -13.61 -0.64
N LYS A 287 8.16 -12.82 0.20
CA LYS A 287 6.81 -13.15 0.70
C LYS A 287 5.80 -13.28 -0.46
N ALA A 288 5.87 -12.38 -1.45
CA ALA A 288 4.96 -12.39 -2.60
C ALA A 288 5.10 -13.68 -3.42
N PHE A 289 6.32 -14.08 -3.75
CA PHE A 289 6.55 -15.29 -4.52
C PHE A 289 6.30 -16.57 -3.73
N GLU A 290 6.54 -16.60 -2.42
CA GLU A 290 6.13 -17.72 -1.55
C GLU A 290 4.60 -17.89 -1.53
N VAL A 291 3.84 -16.79 -1.55
CA VAL A 291 2.36 -16.81 -1.65
C VAL A 291 1.92 -17.38 -2.98
N ILE A 292 2.57 -17.01 -4.10
CA ILE A 292 2.31 -17.57 -5.43
C ILE A 292 2.47 -19.09 -5.41
N ASP A 293 3.59 -19.60 -4.90
CA ASP A 293 3.87 -21.03 -4.84
C ASP A 293 2.86 -21.80 -3.99
N LYS A 294 2.56 -21.27 -2.80
CA LYS A 294 1.58 -21.88 -1.88
C LYS A 294 0.20 -21.97 -2.50
N TYR A 295 -0.25 -20.87 -3.13
CA TYR A 295 -1.55 -20.83 -3.78
C TYR A 295 -1.63 -21.81 -4.97
N ALA A 296 -0.58 -21.89 -5.79
CA ALA A 296 -0.51 -22.83 -6.92
C ALA A 296 -0.58 -24.29 -6.47
N LYS A 297 -0.07 -24.62 -5.27
CA LYS A 297 -0.17 -25.93 -4.62
C LYS A 297 -1.53 -26.21 -3.96
N GLY A 298 -2.45 -25.24 -4.01
CA GLY A 298 -3.77 -25.35 -3.39
C GLY A 298 -3.78 -25.07 -1.88
N GLU A 299 -2.72 -24.50 -1.33
CA GLU A 299 -2.68 -24.11 0.07
C GLU A 299 -3.59 -22.89 0.32
N LYS A 300 -4.19 -22.84 1.52
CA LYS A 300 -5.01 -21.71 1.92
C LYS A 300 -4.11 -20.51 2.26
N ILE A 301 -4.35 -19.38 1.61
CA ILE A 301 -3.65 -18.13 1.88
C ILE A 301 -4.50 -17.24 2.80
N PRO A 302 -3.93 -16.64 3.85
CA PRO A 302 -4.65 -15.66 4.66
C PRO A 302 -4.95 -14.41 3.82
N THR A 303 -6.03 -13.70 4.16
CA THR A 303 -6.42 -12.47 3.46
C THR A 303 -5.45 -11.31 3.65
N TRP A 304 -4.57 -11.42 4.63
CA TRP A 304 -3.49 -10.49 4.93
C TRP A 304 -2.24 -11.25 5.39
N VAL A 305 -1.13 -11.06 4.68
CA VAL A 305 0.22 -11.51 5.05
C VAL A 305 0.95 -10.32 5.65
N LYS A 306 0.83 -10.16 6.97
CA LYS A 306 1.37 -9.02 7.71
C LYS A 306 2.90 -9.03 7.73
N SER A 307 3.51 -7.85 7.63
CA SER A 307 4.92 -7.62 7.92
C SER A 307 5.14 -7.46 9.43
N ASP A 308 6.31 -7.90 9.91
CA ASP A 308 6.75 -7.68 11.28
C ASP A 308 7.67 -6.46 11.27
N ASP A 309 7.15 -5.31 11.74
CA ASP A 309 7.84 -4.03 11.68
C ASP A 309 8.36 -3.63 13.06
N ARG A 310 9.62 -3.16 13.11
CA ARG A 310 10.29 -2.71 14.32
C ARG A 310 9.95 -1.25 14.61
N LEU A 311 10.51 -0.71 15.67
CA LEU A 311 10.56 0.72 15.95
C LEU A 311 12.02 1.09 16.18
N PHE A 312 12.46 2.17 15.57
CA PHE A 312 13.80 2.72 15.72
C PHE A 312 13.75 4.05 16.44
N ASP A 313 14.62 4.19 17.44
CA ASP A 313 14.89 5.42 18.16
C ASP A 313 16.37 5.51 18.54
N ASP A 314 16.74 6.41 19.42
CA ASP A 314 18.12 6.63 19.87
C ASP A 314 18.77 5.37 20.50
N SER A 315 17.96 4.42 20.99
CA SER A 315 18.45 3.20 21.63
C SER A 315 18.98 2.15 20.66
N ASN A 316 18.54 2.16 19.38
CA ASN A 316 18.83 1.08 18.43
C ASN A 316 19.12 1.51 16.99
N ALA A 317 18.81 2.75 16.59
CA ALA A 317 18.94 3.17 15.19
C ALA A 317 20.38 3.03 14.67
N LYS A 318 21.38 3.45 15.44
CA LYS A 318 22.78 3.48 15.01
C LYS A 318 23.30 2.12 14.54
N GLU A 319 22.95 1.04 15.23
CA GLU A 319 23.40 -0.31 14.87
C GLU A 319 22.65 -0.87 13.65
N ASN A 320 21.50 -0.31 13.31
CA ASN A 320 20.67 -0.75 12.19
C ASN A 320 20.91 0.03 10.89
N VAL A 321 21.60 1.17 10.90
CA VAL A 321 21.90 1.99 9.70
C VAL A 321 22.53 1.16 8.57
N ALA A 322 23.47 0.26 8.91
CA ALA A 322 24.18 -0.52 7.90
C ALA A 322 23.31 -1.57 7.17
N THR A 323 22.19 -1.98 7.75
CA THR A 323 21.27 -3.00 7.20
C THR A 323 19.97 -2.41 6.66
N ALA A 324 19.75 -1.12 6.86
CA ALA A 324 18.62 -0.38 6.28
C ALA A 324 18.73 -0.28 4.75
N TYR A 325 17.68 0.13 4.07
CA TYR A 325 17.60 0.28 2.61
C TYR A 325 17.76 1.74 2.19
#